data_5dce323314b6e93b8bac33c2c3938c9c
#
_entry.id   5dce323314b6e93b8bac33c2c3938c9c
#
_cell.length_a   1.000
_cell.length_b   1.000
_cell.length_c   1.000
_cell.angle_alpha   90.00
_cell.angle_beta   90.00
_cell.angle_gamma   90.00
#
_symmetry.space_group_name_H-M   'P 1'
#
loop_
_entity.id
_entity.type
_entity.pdbx_description
1 polymer ?
#
loop_
_entity_poly.entity_id
_entity_poly.type
_entity_poly.pdbx_seq_one_letter_code
_entity_poly.pdbx_strand_id
1 'polypeptide(L)'
;MTVGGAATALVAFSGLGRDIRGLPAAIGAGRSEILPTAARSPHFTDAGFHNTEPSHVIVGKDMLGLIPEFVTRGDRGHPKGAIPLVTAVPATQAAELGVTWLGHATALIELDGHYVLADPVWGNRVSPSELVGPARMHPVPISLTDLPTLDAIVISHDHYDHLDLPTVRQLLHAQSAPFVVPLGIGAHLRGWGVPEGRIIELDWDEQTQLGELTLTCTESRHFSGRGLRRNTTLWCSWAMAGPRHRVYFGGDTGYTSAFTGIGARHGPFDVTILPIGAYGDQWPDIHLNPEEAVAAHSDLGGGLFLPIHWATFDLAMHSWAEPVERLLAAADGMTVAIPRPGERIDGTTAAVPDGWWQRLG
;
A
#
# COMPACT_ATOMS: atom_id res chain seq x y z
N MET A 1 -9.15 26.93 -29.18
CA MET A 1 -9.83 27.63 -28.06
C MET A 1 -10.81 26.64 -27.48
N THR A 2 -10.47 26.10 -26.34
CA THR A 2 -11.06 24.91 -25.75
C THR A 2 -12.27 25.27 -24.87
N VAL A 3 -13.44 24.78 -25.25
CA VAL A 3 -14.68 24.82 -24.45
C VAL A 3 -14.83 23.51 -23.67
N GLY A 4 -13.76 23.13 -22.92
CA GLY A 4 -13.78 21.89 -22.13
C GLY A 4 -13.94 22.07 -20.61
N GLY A 5 -13.73 23.29 -20.10
CA GLY A 5 -13.66 23.53 -18.66
C GLY A 5 -14.99 23.73 -17.92
N ALA A 6 -16.05 24.08 -18.61
CA ALA A 6 -17.34 24.42 -17.97
C ALA A 6 -18.27 23.21 -17.76
N ALA A 7 -18.15 22.16 -18.57
CA ALA A 7 -18.99 20.96 -18.44
C ALA A 7 -18.63 20.08 -17.26
N THR A 8 -17.34 20.02 -16.90
CA THR A 8 -16.86 19.24 -15.76
C THR A 8 -17.31 19.82 -14.42
N ALA A 9 -17.49 21.14 -14.33
CA ALA A 9 -17.95 21.81 -13.12
C ALA A 9 -19.45 21.57 -12.83
N LEU A 10 -20.29 21.40 -13.85
CA LEU A 10 -21.75 21.24 -13.66
C LEU A 10 -22.15 19.80 -13.26
N VAL A 11 -21.40 18.79 -13.72
CA VAL A 11 -21.62 17.39 -13.30
C VAL A 11 -21.18 17.18 -11.84
N ALA A 12 -20.21 17.97 -11.36
CA ALA A 12 -19.77 17.97 -9.97
C ALA A 12 -20.88 18.40 -8.98
N PHE A 13 -21.77 19.29 -9.35
CA PHE A 13 -22.79 19.82 -8.43
C PHE A 13 -23.94 18.87 -8.12
N SER A 14 -24.31 17.97 -9.01
CA SER A 14 -25.39 16.98 -8.72
C SER A 14 -24.91 15.76 -7.91
N GLY A 15 -23.62 15.42 -7.98
CA GLY A 15 -22.96 14.38 -7.16
C GLY A 15 -22.51 14.89 -5.78
N LEU A 16 -22.29 16.20 -5.65
CA LEU A 16 -21.70 16.83 -4.46
C LEU A 16 -22.51 16.54 -3.17
N GLY A 17 -23.83 16.45 -3.27
CA GLY A 17 -24.69 16.18 -2.12
C GLY A 17 -24.58 14.75 -1.56
N ARG A 18 -24.22 13.75 -2.39
CA ARG A 18 -23.95 12.38 -1.97
C ARG A 18 -22.53 12.25 -1.46
N ASP A 19 -21.57 12.87 -2.10
CA ASP A 19 -20.17 12.85 -1.77
C ASP A 19 -19.91 13.50 -0.40
N ILE A 20 -20.51 14.68 -0.14
CA ILE A 20 -20.41 15.36 1.17
C ILE A 20 -20.96 14.49 2.32
N ARG A 21 -21.98 13.68 2.09
CA ARG A 21 -22.53 12.79 3.13
C ARG A 21 -21.64 11.59 3.41
N GLY A 22 -20.84 11.15 2.44
CA GLY A 22 -19.86 10.06 2.58
C GLY A 22 -18.55 10.48 3.23
N LEU A 23 -18.16 11.76 3.13
CA LEU A 23 -16.90 12.29 3.63
C LEU A 23 -16.59 11.95 5.09
N PRO A 24 -17.51 12.14 6.07
CA PRO A 24 -17.22 11.81 7.46
C PRO A 24 -16.89 10.34 7.67
N ALA A 25 -17.59 9.44 6.96
CA ALA A 25 -17.32 8.01 7.04
C ALA A 25 -15.97 7.65 6.41
N ALA A 26 -15.62 8.26 5.27
CA ALA A 26 -14.34 8.04 4.61
C ALA A 26 -13.15 8.57 5.42
N ILE A 27 -13.32 9.68 6.16
CA ILE A 27 -12.31 10.18 7.09
C ILE A 27 -12.10 9.19 8.25
N GLY A 28 -13.14 8.46 8.65
CA GLY A 28 -13.06 7.41 9.68
C GLY A 28 -13.17 7.95 11.10
N ALA A 29 -12.63 7.20 12.06
CA ALA A 29 -12.72 7.47 13.48
C ALA A 29 -11.98 8.75 13.90
N GLY A 30 -12.55 9.46 14.87
CA GLY A 30 -11.92 10.63 15.47
C GLY A 30 -10.83 10.26 16.48
N ARG A 31 -10.01 11.25 16.86
CA ARG A 31 -8.93 11.05 17.83
C ARG A 31 -9.41 10.42 19.15
N SER A 32 -10.58 10.79 19.65
CA SER A 32 -11.12 10.26 20.91
C SER A 32 -11.38 8.76 20.87
N GLU A 33 -11.68 8.22 19.68
CA GLU A 33 -11.92 6.78 19.47
C GLU A 33 -10.61 6.02 19.26
N ILE A 34 -9.58 6.67 18.71
CA ILE A 34 -8.27 6.10 18.43
C ILE A 34 -7.38 6.12 19.69
N LEU A 35 -7.45 7.19 20.48
CA LEU A 35 -6.54 7.46 21.59
C LEU A 35 -6.41 6.32 22.62
N PRO A 36 -7.47 5.59 23.02
CA PRO A 36 -7.33 4.51 24.01
C PRO A 36 -6.39 3.39 23.56
N THR A 37 -6.35 3.10 22.26
CA THR A 37 -5.46 2.08 21.68
C THR A 37 -4.07 2.68 21.42
N ALA A 38 -3.99 3.86 20.82
CA ALA A 38 -2.74 4.52 20.48
C ALA A 38 -1.87 4.80 21.72
N ALA A 39 -2.47 5.21 22.83
CA ALA A 39 -1.77 5.52 24.08
C ALA A 39 -1.08 4.30 24.75
N ARG A 40 -1.29 3.09 24.24
CA ARG A 40 -0.59 1.88 24.72
C ARG A 40 0.85 1.80 24.18
N SER A 41 1.12 2.49 23.06
CA SER A 41 2.42 2.44 22.38
C SER A 41 3.44 3.41 23.02
N PRO A 42 4.69 2.99 23.21
CA PRO A 42 5.79 3.89 23.57
C PRO A 42 6.13 4.88 22.45
N HIS A 43 5.69 4.62 21.20
CA HIS A 43 5.91 5.48 20.04
C HIS A 43 4.84 6.56 19.89
N PHE A 44 3.88 6.64 20.84
CA PHE A 44 2.79 7.62 20.84
C PHE A 44 3.03 8.71 21.87
N THR A 45 2.81 9.97 21.46
CA THR A 45 2.88 11.16 22.32
C THR A 45 1.61 12.00 22.15
N ASP A 46 1.51 13.11 22.87
CA ASP A 46 0.40 14.07 22.67
C ASP A 46 0.35 14.64 21.24
N ALA A 47 1.49 14.67 20.55
CA ALA A 47 1.59 15.10 19.16
C ALA A 47 1.14 14.00 18.15
N GLY A 48 1.06 12.75 18.58
CA GLY A 48 0.76 11.57 17.75
C GLY A 48 1.89 10.55 17.76
N PHE A 49 1.79 9.55 16.89
CA PHE A 49 2.88 8.60 16.63
C PHE A 49 4.07 9.29 15.97
N HIS A 50 5.25 8.78 16.18
CA HIS A 50 6.50 9.31 15.61
C HIS A 50 7.41 8.18 15.14
N ASN A 51 8.19 8.47 14.10
CA ASN A 51 9.25 7.59 13.62
C ASN A 51 10.41 7.53 14.63
N THR A 52 11.14 6.45 14.69
CA THR A 52 12.37 6.32 15.47
C THR A 52 13.48 7.18 14.85
N GLU A 53 13.54 7.27 13.54
CA GLU A 53 14.41 8.18 12.80
C GLU A 53 13.66 9.46 12.38
N PRO A 54 14.31 10.65 12.42
CA PRO A 54 13.69 11.89 11.94
C PRO A 54 13.18 11.77 10.51
N SER A 55 12.00 12.31 10.23
CA SER A 55 11.39 12.26 8.89
C SER A 55 10.90 13.63 8.46
N HIS A 56 11.29 14.05 7.25
CA HIS A 56 10.81 15.27 6.63
C HIS A 56 9.54 14.96 5.83
N VAL A 57 8.42 15.46 6.32
CA VAL A 57 7.13 15.38 5.65
C VAL A 57 6.70 16.78 5.23
N ILE A 58 6.35 16.98 3.97
CA ILE A 58 5.86 18.27 3.50
C ILE A 58 4.65 18.72 4.33
N VAL A 59 4.70 19.95 4.81
CA VAL A 59 3.58 20.61 5.50
C VAL A 59 2.89 21.57 4.53
N GLY A 60 1.57 21.69 4.62
CA GLY A 60 0.66 22.30 3.67
C GLY A 60 1.04 23.61 2.94
N LYS A 61 1.97 24.44 3.48
CA LYS A 61 2.47 25.63 2.76
C LYS A 61 3.40 25.27 1.60
N ASP A 62 4.18 24.22 1.77
CA ASP A 62 5.16 23.77 0.77
C ASP A 62 4.49 22.99 -0.37
N MET A 63 3.33 22.38 -0.11
CA MET A 63 2.51 21.74 -1.17
C MET A 63 2.02 22.74 -2.22
N LEU A 64 1.75 23.99 -1.87
CA LEU A 64 1.38 25.02 -2.84
C LEU A 64 2.53 25.36 -3.80
N GLY A 65 3.78 25.19 -3.35
CA GLY A 65 4.97 25.35 -4.15
C GLY A 65 5.12 24.30 -5.27
N LEU A 66 4.46 23.14 -5.13
CA LEU A 66 4.48 22.06 -6.13
C LEU A 66 3.49 22.28 -7.29
N ILE A 67 2.51 23.18 -7.16
CA ILE A 67 1.49 23.42 -8.20
C ILE A 67 2.12 23.76 -9.56
N PRO A 68 3.14 24.65 -9.67
CA PRO A 68 3.78 24.93 -10.95
C PRO A 68 4.42 23.68 -11.57
N GLU A 69 5.03 22.82 -10.78
CA GLU A 69 5.67 21.60 -11.23
C GLU A 69 4.63 20.58 -11.73
N PHE A 70 3.52 20.39 -10.99
CA PHE A 70 2.38 19.60 -11.45
C PHE A 70 1.82 20.08 -12.78
N VAL A 71 1.71 21.39 -12.98
CA VAL A 71 1.19 21.98 -14.22
C VAL A 71 2.19 21.82 -15.37
N THR A 72 3.49 21.95 -15.11
CA THR A 72 4.51 21.93 -16.17
C THR A 72 4.94 20.53 -16.57
N ARG A 73 4.80 19.51 -15.70
CA ARG A 73 5.14 18.13 -16.04
C ARG A 73 4.24 17.49 -17.09
N GLY A 74 3.02 18.06 -17.31
CA GLY A 74 2.05 17.52 -18.27
C GLY A 74 1.62 16.09 -17.94
N ASP A 75 1.47 15.25 -18.99
CA ASP A 75 0.97 13.87 -18.87
C ASP A 75 2.06 12.84 -18.53
N ARG A 76 3.27 13.26 -18.11
CA ARG A 76 4.39 12.33 -17.80
C ARG A 76 4.06 11.34 -16.68
N GLY A 77 3.11 11.68 -15.80
CA GLY A 77 2.63 10.80 -14.75
C GLY A 77 1.74 9.63 -15.24
N HIS A 78 1.40 9.60 -16.54
CA HIS A 78 0.50 8.61 -17.12
C HIS A 78 1.12 7.92 -18.34
N PRO A 79 0.83 6.61 -18.56
CA PRO A 79 1.23 5.92 -19.79
C PRO A 79 0.42 6.45 -20.98
N LYS A 80 1.00 6.43 -22.20
CA LYS A 80 0.31 6.79 -23.44
C LYS A 80 -0.69 5.73 -23.91
N GLY A 81 -0.55 4.51 -23.44
CA GLY A 81 -1.43 3.38 -23.78
C GLY A 81 -2.06 2.76 -22.52
N ALA A 82 -3.02 1.86 -22.74
CA ALA A 82 -3.63 1.10 -21.66
C ALA A 82 -2.62 0.14 -21.02
N ILE A 83 -2.53 0.16 -19.69
CA ILE A 83 -1.70 -0.80 -18.95
C ILE A 83 -2.25 -2.21 -19.21
N PRO A 84 -1.40 -3.16 -19.67
CA PRO A 84 -1.83 -4.53 -19.91
C PRO A 84 -2.15 -5.22 -18.60
N LEU A 85 -3.30 -5.89 -18.56
CA LEU A 85 -3.77 -6.63 -17.38
C LEU A 85 -3.76 -8.12 -17.66
N VAL A 86 -3.54 -8.90 -16.61
CA VAL A 86 -3.82 -10.34 -16.59
C VAL A 86 -5.02 -10.54 -15.67
N THR A 87 -6.08 -11.17 -16.16
CA THR A 87 -7.20 -11.53 -15.27
C THR A 87 -6.68 -12.50 -14.21
N ALA A 88 -6.68 -12.10 -12.96
CA ALA A 88 -6.25 -12.96 -11.88
C ALA A 88 -7.26 -14.07 -11.63
N VAL A 89 -6.80 -15.30 -11.63
CA VAL A 89 -7.60 -16.49 -11.34
C VAL A 89 -6.90 -17.29 -10.23
N PRO A 90 -7.07 -16.90 -8.96
CA PRO A 90 -6.46 -17.61 -7.86
C PRO A 90 -6.98 -19.05 -7.77
N ALA A 91 -6.12 -19.97 -7.40
CA ALA A 91 -6.52 -21.35 -7.12
C ALA A 91 -7.40 -21.40 -5.85
N THR A 92 -8.16 -22.48 -5.68
CA THR A 92 -8.97 -22.70 -4.47
C THR A 92 -8.08 -22.87 -3.22
N GLN A 93 -6.89 -23.42 -3.39
CA GLN A 93 -5.88 -23.57 -2.35
C GLN A 93 -4.65 -22.76 -2.72
N ALA A 94 -4.09 -22.03 -1.75
CA ALA A 94 -2.87 -21.29 -1.92
C ALA A 94 -1.70 -22.26 -2.18
N ALA A 95 -0.76 -21.82 -3.00
CA ALA A 95 0.50 -22.53 -3.21
C ALA A 95 1.44 -22.34 -2.00
N GLU A 96 2.62 -22.96 -2.07
CA GLU A 96 3.64 -22.82 -1.03
C GLU A 96 4.18 -21.38 -0.96
N LEU A 97 4.44 -20.78 -2.12
CA LEU A 97 4.90 -19.40 -2.21
C LEU A 97 4.46 -18.79 -3.54
N GLY A 98 3.74 -17.69 -3.50
CA GLY A 98 3.33 -16.95 -4.68
C GLY A 98 2.81 -15.57 -4.33
N VAL A 99 2.84 -14.66 -5.30
CA VAL A 99 2.26 -13.32 -5.15
C VAL A 99 1.56 -12.92 -6.43
N THR A 100 0.32 -12.46 -6.31
CA THR A 100 -0.41 -11.79 -7.39
C THR A 100 -0.48 -10.30 -7.08
N TRP A 101 0.22 -9.48 -7.87
CA TRP A 101 0.12 -8.04 -7.76
C TRP A 101 -1.18 -7.54 -8.39
N LEU A 102 -2.04 -6.90 -7.59
CA LEU A 102 -3.35 -6.42 -8.02
C LEU A 102 -3.36 -4.92 -8.38
N GLY A 103 -2.19 -4.29 -8.35
CA GLY A 103 -1.97 -2.87 -8.60
C GLY A 103 -1.75 -2.07 -7.33
N HIS A 104 -1.01 -0.97 -7.44
CA HIS A 104 -0.54 -0.13 -6.34
C HIS A 104 0.18 -0.95 -5.27
N ALA A 105 -0.26 -0.88 -4.01
CA ALA A 105 0.25 -1.70 -2.92
C ALA A 105 -0.57 -2.99 -2.70
N THR A 106 -1.67 -3.19 -3.42
CA THR A 106 -2.52 -4.36 -3.22
C THR A 106 -1.87 -5.63 -3.75
N ALA A 107 -1.64 -6.61 -2.87
CA ALA A 107 -1.07 -7.90 -3.21
C ALA A 107 -1.86 -9.05 -2.57
N LEU A 108 -2.15 -10.10 -3.36
CA LEU A 108 -2.63 -11.38 -2.86
C LEU A 108 -1.42 -12.31 -2.72
N ILE A 109 -1.10 -12.67 -1.50
CA ILE A 109 0.10 -13.44 -1.12
C ILE A 109 -0.31 -14.86 -0.79
N GLU A 110 0.36 -15.83 -1.38
CA GLU A 110 0.28 -17.25 -1.07
C GLU A 110 1.50 -17.62 -0.24
N LEU A 111 1.28 -18.13 0.96
CA LEU A 111 2.35 -18.45 1.92
C LEU A 111 2.02 -19.76 2.63
N ASP A 112 2.73 -20.83 2.27
CA ASP A 112 2.60 -22.18 2.82
C ASP A 112 1.14 -22.69 2.91
N GLY A 113 0.39 -22.50 1.82
CA GLY A 113 -1.00 -22.94 1.72
C GLY A 113 -2.04 -21.93 2.26
N HIS A 114 -1.64 -20.75 2.70
CA HIS A 114 -2.50 -19.68 3.20
C HIS A 114 -2.57 -18.50 2.24
N TYR A 115 -3.72 -17.81 2.22
CA TYR A 115 -3.92 -16.57 1.48
C TYR A 115 -3.92 -15.36 2.42
N VAL A 116 -3.01 -14.42 2.18
CA VAL A 116 -2.97 -13.11 2.85
C VAL A 116 -3.22 -12.01 1.81
N LEU A 117 -4.18 -11.13 2.07
CA LEU A 117 -4.45 -9.95 1.24
C LEU A 117 -3.86 -8.71 1.91
N ALA A 118 -2.92 -8.06 1.23
CA ALA A 118 -2.23 -6.86 1.72
C ALA A 118 -2.77 -5.59 1.07
N ASP A 119 -3.00 -4.56 1.89
CA ASP A 119 -3.44 -3.20 1.53
C ASP A 119 -4.53 -3.18 0.42
N PRO A 120 -5.71 -3.77 0.68
CA PRO A 120 -6.73 -3.95 -0.33
C PRO A 120 -7.43 -2.64 -0.71
N VAL A 121 -7.26 -2.22 -1.96
CA VAL A 121 -7.90 -1.03 -2.53
C VAL A 121 -8.53 -1.36 -3.88
N TRP A 122 -9.85 -1.33 -3.95
CA TRP A 122 -10.64 -1.50 -5.18
C TRP A 122 -11.25 -0.19 -5.69
N GLY A 123 -11.12 0.88 -4.89
CA GLY A 123 -11.60 2.20 -5.25
C GLY A 123 -10.99 2.74 -6.54
N ASN A 124 -11.81 3.46 -7.33
CA ASN A 124 -11.33 4.13 -8.54
C ASN A 124 -10.51 5.40 -8.22
N ARG A 125 -10.61 5.91 -7.00
CA ARG A 125 -9.87 7.07 -6.50
C ARG A 125 -9.39 6.83 -5.08
N VAL A 126 -8.22 7.36 -4.80
CA VAL A 126 -7.60 7.27 -3.47
C VAL A 126 -7.72 8.63 -2.77
N SER A 127 -8.94 8.90 -2.31
CA SER A 127 -9.28 10.13 -1.59
C SER A 127 -10.57 9.90 -0.76
N PRO A 128 -10.91 10.81 0.18
CA PRO A 128 -12.20 10.73 0.87
C PRO A 128 -13.41 10.93 -0.03
N SER A 129 -13.20 11.40 -1.27
CA SER A 129 -14.21 11.68 -2.28
C SER A 129 -14.09 10.71 -3.45
N GLU A 130 -15.23 10.21 -3.95
CA GLU A 130 -15.27 9.40 -5.17
C GLU A 130 -15.18 10.26 -6.46
N LEU A 131 -15.30 11.58 -6.33
CA LEU A 131 -15.34 12.52 -7.47
C LEU A 131 -14.00 13.20 -7.74
N VAL A 132 -13.18 13.43 -6.70
CA VAL A 132 -11.91 14.16 -6.80
C VAL A 132 -10.77 13.34 -6.16
N GLY A 133 -9.55 13.64 -6.56
CA GLY A 133 -8.34 12.94 -6.11
C GLY A 133 -7.74 12.06 -7.20
N PRO A 134 -6.58 11.45 -6.94
CA PRO A 134 -5.88 10.61 -7.89
C PRO A 134 -6.77 9.46 -8.36
N ALA A 135 -6.87 9.30 -9.68
CA ALA A 135 -7.68 8.26 -10.30
C ALA A 135 -6.81 7.06 -10.68
N ARG A 136 -7.38 5.87 -10.58
CA ARG A 136 -6.74 4.63 -10.99
C ARG A 136 -6.51 4.60 -12.50
N MET A 137 -5.29 4.25 -12.92
CA MET A 137 -4.89 4.16 -14.33
C MET A 137 -5.41 2.88 -15.02
N HIS A 138 -5.76 1.86 -14.24
CA HIS A 138 -6.27 0.58 -14.74
C HIS A 138 -7.26 -0.03 -13.74
N PRO A 139 -8.27 -0.82 -14.14
CA PRO A 139 -9.15 -1.52 -13.22
C PRO A 139 -8.39 -2.57 -12.40
N VAL A 140 -8.91 -2.96 -11.24
CA VAL A 140 -8.38 -4.11 -10.50
C VAL A 140 -8.67 -5.38 -11.28
N PRO A 141 -7.69 -6.27 -11.48
CA PRO A 141 -7.80 -7.41 -12.40
C PRO A 141 -8.60 -8.60 -11.86
N ILE A 142 -9.23 -8.46 -10.72
CA ILE A 142 -10.12 -9.45 -10.09
C ILE A 142 -11.22 -8.73 -9.31
N SER A 143 -12.43 -9.32 -9.25
CA SER A 143 -13.46 -8.80 -8.36
C SER A 143 -13.25 -9.30 -6.93
N LEU A 144 -13.73 -8.53 -5.92
CA LEU A 144 -13.65 -8.95 -4.51
C LEU A 144 -14.40 -10.27 -4.23
N THR A 145 -15.43 -10.56 -5.01
CA THR A 145 -16.22 -11.79 -4.91
C THR A 145 -15.51 -13.01 -5.47
N ASP A 146 -14.51 -12.82 -6.33
CA ASP A 146 -13.74 -13.88 -6.96
C ASP A 146 -12.42 -14.18 -6.22
N LEU A 147 -12.16 -13.44 -5.14
CA LEU A 147 -11.05 -13.75 -4.25
C LEU A 147 -11.25 -15.11 -3.57
N PRO A 148 -10.19 -15.90 -3.37
CA PRO A 148 -10.27 -17.13 -2.59
C PRO A 148 -10.63 -16.82 -1.14
N THR A 149 -10.92 -17.84 -0.34
CA THR A 149 -11.04 -17.68 1.11
C THR A 149 -9.69 -17.22 1.66
N LEU A 150 -9.71 -16.09 2.37
CA LEU A 150 -8.52 -15.49 2.96
C LEU A 150 -8.32 -15.99 4.40
N ASP A 151 -7.05 -16.13 4.81
CA ASP A 151 -6.65 -16.42 6.18
C ASP A 151 -6.40 -15.12 6.97
N ALA A 152 -5.92 -14.06 6.29
CA ALA A 152 -5.71 -12.74 6.88
C ALA A 152 -5.86 -11.61 5.85
N ILE A 153 -6.21 -10.42 6.36
CA ILE A 153 -6.15 -9.15 5.64
C ILE A 153 -5.23 -8.24 6.44
N VAL A 154 -4.10 -7.83 5.86
CA VAL A 154 -3.14 -6.94 6.51
C VAL A 154 -3.24 -5.53 5.94
N ILE A 155 -3.16 -4.52 6.79
CA ILE A 155 -3.12 -3.10 6.41
C ILE A 155 -1.83 -2.50 6.97
N SER A 156 -1.10 -1.78 6.14
CA SER A 156 0.15 -1.13 6.57
C SER A 156 -0.10 0.18 7.31
N HIS A 157 -1.00 1.01 6.81
CA HIS A 157 -1.35 2.29 7.40
C HIS A 157 -2.70 2.82 6.89
N ASP A 158 -3.13 4.00 7.34
CA ASP A 158 -4.48 4.48 7.11
C ASP A 158 -4.66 5.42 5.90
N HIS A 159 -3.67 5.64 5.04
CA HIS A 159 -3.84 6.44 3.83
C HIS A 159 -4.89 5.84 2.90
N TYR A 160 -5.51 6.68 2.06
CA TYR A 160 -6.63 6.28 1.21
C TYR A 160 -6.27 5.26 0.13
N ASP A 161 -5.01 5.19 -0.23
CA ASP A 161 -4.44 4.26 -1.22
C ASP A 161 -3.99 2.92 -0.61
N HIS A 162 -4.15 2.74 0.71
CA HIS A 162 -3.88 1.50 1.45
C HIS A 162 -5.08 1.02 2.26
N LEU A 163 -5.92 1.93 2.75
CA LEU A 163 -7.13 1.63 3.52
C LEU A 163 -8.35 2.30 2.89
N ASP A 164 -9.12 1.53 2.11
CA ASP A 164 -10.26 1.98 1.32
C ASP A 164 -11.58 1.54 1.94
N LEU A 165 -12.41 2.52 2.37
CA LEU A 165 -13.69 2.26 3.01
C LEU A 165 -14.65 1.39 2.16
N PRO A 166 -14.87 1.70 0.86
CA PRO A 166 -15.71 0.86 0.00
C PRO A 166 -15.23 -0.58 -0.06
N THR A 167 -13.92 -0.79 -0.18
CA THR A 167 -13.30 -2.12 -0.20
C THR A 167 -13.50 -2.86 1.12
N VAL A 168 -13.23 -2.22 2.26
CA VAL A 168 -13.46 -2.83 3.58
C VAL A 168 -14.90 -3.30 3.74
N ARG A 169 -15.88 -2.47 3.36
CA ARG A 169 -17.31 -2.84 3.44
C ARG A 169 -17.66 -4.04 2.56
N GLN A 170 -17.09 -4.14 1.37
CA GLN A 170 -17.31 -5.31 0.51
C GLN A 170 -16.62 -6.56 1.07
N LEU A 171 -15.41 -6.44 1.60
CA LEU A 171 -14.69 -7.54 2.25
C LEU A 171 -15.42 -8.07 3.50
N LEU A 172 -16.16 -7.22 4.22
CA LEU A 172 -17.00 -7.65 5.34
C LEU A 172 -18.04 -8.69 4.93
N HIS A 173 -18.59 -8.56 3.74
CA HIS A 173 -19.60 -9.47 3.21
C HIS A 173 -19.00 -10.68 2.49
N ALA A 174 -17.84 -10.51 1.86
CA ALA A 174 -17.21 -11.52 1.02
C ALA A 174 -16.28 -12.46 1.80
N GLN A 175 -15.71 -12.02 2.93
CA GLN A 175 -14.66 -12.73 3.65
C GLN A 175 -14.94 -12.79 5.15
N SER A 176 -14.43 -13.86 5.80
CA SER A 176 -14.46 -14.00 7.27
C SER A 176 -13.09 -13.73 7.94
N ALA A 177 -12.04 -13.57 7.17
CA ALA A 177 -10.67 -13.36 7.64
C ALA A 177 -10.55 -12.16 8.59
N PRO A 178 -9.68 -12.22 9.61
CA PRO A 178 -9.38 -11.08 10.46
C PRO A 178 -8.61 -10.00 9.70
N PHE A 179 -8.81 -8.76 10.12
CA PHE A 179 -7.96 -7.62 9.77
C PHE A 179 -6.85 -7.50 10.81
N VAL A 180 -5.60 -7.62 10.36
CA VAL A 180 -4.41 -7.43 11.19
C VAL A 180 -3.81 -6.08 10.81
N VAL A 181 -3.77 -5.17 11.76
CA VAL A 181 -3.51 -3.75 11.47
C VAL A 181 -2.64 -3.13 12.57
N PRO A 182 -1.89 -2.05 12.29
CA PRO A 182 -1.20 -1.31 13.34
C PRO A 182 -2.17 -0.53 14.23
N LEU A 183 -1.71 -0.17 15.43
CA LEU A 183 -2.50 0.47 16.48
C LEU A 183 -3.25 1.70 15.98
N GLY A 184 -4.51 1.77 16.36
CA GLY A 184 -5.42 2.88 16.07
C GLY A 184 -6.25 2.70 14.80
N ILE A 185 -5.81 1.89 13.83
CA ILE A 185 -6.60 1.61 12.61
C ILE A 185 -7.87 0.83 12.95
N GLY A 186 -7.86 0.00 13.98
CA GLY A 186 -9.05 -0.71 14.44
C GLY A 186 -10.23 0.21 14.75
N ALA A 187 -10.00 1.44 15.17
CA ALA A 187 -11.07 2.41 15.40
C ALA A 187 -11.79 2.79 14.09
N HIS A 188 -11.07 2.95 12.97
CA HIS A 188 -11.68 3.15 11.66
C HIS A 188 -12.52 1.93 11.26
N LEU A 189 -11.94 0.74 11.39
CA LEU A 189 -12.61 -0.53 11.04
C LEU A 189 -13.90 -0.75 11.83
N ARG A 190 -13.89 -0.51 13.17
CA ARG A 190 -15.08 -0.56 14.03
C ARG A 190 -16.15 0.42 13.57
N GLY A 191 -15.76 1.66 13.30
CA GLY A 191 -16.64 2.70 12.77
C GLY A 191 -17.25 2.35 11.41
N TRP A 192 -16.61 1.49 10.64
CA TRP A 192 -17.09 1.01 9.34
C TRP A 192 -17.88 -0.30 9.42
N GLY A 193 -18.01 -0.87 10.62
CA GLY A 193 -18.85 -2.04 10.90
C GLY A 193 -18.09 -3.36 10.97
N VAL A 194 -16.74 -3.35 10.99
CA VAL A 194 -15.96 -4.58 11.22
C VAL A 194 -16.18 -5.07 12.65
N PRO A 195 -16.64 -6.33 12.86
CA PRO A 195 -16.82 -6.88 14.20
C PRO A 195 -15.49 -6.93 14.97
N GLU A 196 -15.55 -6.64 16.29
CA GLU A 196 -14.36 -6.65 17.15
C GLU A 196 -13.54 -7.93 17.07
N GLY A 197 -14.19 -9.08 17.03
CA GLY A 197 -13.52 -10.38 16.92
C GLY A 197 -12.76 -10.62 15.59
N ARG A 198 -12.85 -9.69 14.64
CA ARG A 198 -12.10 -9.71 13.38
C ARG A 198 -11.03 -8.64 13.30
N ILE A 199 -10.74 -7.90 14.38
CA ILE A 199 -9.75 -6.83 14.41
C ILE A 199 -8.62 -7.23 15.35
N ILE A 200 -7.41 -7.26 14.84
CA ILE A 200 -6.18 -7.52 15.60
C ILE A 200 -5.28 -6.31 15.41
N GLU A 201 -5.07 -5.55 16.48
CA GLU A 201 -4.23 -4.35 16.46
C GLU A 201 -2.89 -4.63 17.13
N LEU A 202 -1.80 -4.36 16.42
CA LEU A 202 -0.42 -4.62 16.87
C LEU A 202 0.41 -3.33 16.88
N ASP A 203 1.32 -3.24 17.86
CA ASP A 203 2.40 -2.27 17.88
C ASP A 203 3.61 -2.80 17.12
N TRP A 204 4.62 -1.96 16.86
CA TRP A 204 5.89 -2.43 16.30
C TRP A 204 6.49 -3.51 17.18
N ASP A 205 7.09 -4.51 16.54
CA ASP A 205 7.66 -5.74 17.11
C ASP A 205 6.63 -6.67 17.81
N GLU A 206 5.33 -6.32 17.83
CA GLU A 206 4.28 -7.26 18.23
C GLU A 206 3.90 -8.18 17.06
N GLN A 207 3.44 -9.38 17.41
CA GLN A 207 3.04 -10.40 16.44
C GLN A 207 1.75 -11.10 16.83
N THR A 208 1.07 -11.65 15.83
CA THR A 208 -0.06 -12.55 16.02
C THR A 208 0.14 -13.85 15.25
N GLN A 209 -0.47 -14.91 15.74
CA GLN A 209 -0.46 -16.20 15.07
C GLN A 209 -1.87 -16.54 14.60
N LEU A 210 -2.00 -16.86 13.30
CA LEU A 210 -3.25 -17.28 12.65
C LEU A 210 -2.99 -18.65 12.01
N GLY A 211 -3.40 -19.71 12.70
CA GLY A 211 -3.04 -21.06 12.29
C GLY A 211 -1.52 -21.25 12.31
N GLU A 212 -0.94 -21.58 11.16
CA GLU A 212 0.51 -21.74 10.99
C GLU A 212 1.23 -20.44 10.58
N LEU A 213 0.47 -19.37 10.29
CA LEU A 213 1.04 -18.06 9.93
C LEU A 213 1.41 -17.28 11.18
N THR A 214 2.59 -16.67 11.17
CA THR A 214 3.01 -15.63 12.10
C THR A 214 3.09 -14.31 11.34
N LEU A 215 2.33 -13.29 11.78
CA LEU A 215 2.33 -11.95 11.23
C LEU A 215 2.92 -11.00 12.25
N THR A 216 4.07 -10.40 11.94
CA THR A 216 4.76 -9.45 12.82
C THR A 216 4.63 -8.04 12.25
N CYS A 217 4.13 -7.13 13.07
CA CYS A 217 4.11 -5.70 12.79
C CYS A 217 5.54 -5.16 12.97
N THR A 218 6.16 -4.70 11.90
CA THR A 218 7.54 -4.19 11.95
C THR A 218 7.58 -2.69 11.71
N GLU A 219 8.60 -2.04 12.24
CA GLU A 219 8.82 -0.61 12.04
C GLU A 219 8.89 -0.27 10.55
N SER A 220 8.28 0.85 10.17
CA SER A 220 8.49 1.53 8.90
C SER A 220 8.65 3.04 9.12
N ARG A 221 9.26 3.75 8.18
CA ARG A 221 9.52 5.18 8.26
C ARG A 221 8.53 5.94 7.38
N HIS A 222 7.37 6.26 7.95
CA HIS A 222 6.28 6.87 7.20
C HIS A 222 5.44 7.81 8.09
N PHE A 223 4.18 8.00 7.77
CA PHE A 223 3.22 8.77 8.56
C PHE A 223 1.80 8.25 8.30
N SER A 224 0.85 8.71 9.11
CA SER A 224 -0.56 8.36 8.93
C SER A 224 -1.45 9.61 8.87
N GLY A 225 -2.66 9.46 8.37
CA GLY A 225 -3.66 10.51 8.41
C GLY A 225 -4.70 10.46 7.31
N ARG A 226 -5.96 10.52 7.71
CA ARG A 226 -7.13 10.59 6.82
C ARG A 226 -7.85 11.94 6.86
N GLY A 227 -7.43 12.85 7.73
CA GLY A 227 -8.07 14.14 7.94
C GLY A 227 -7.07 15.26 8.21
N LEU A 228 -7.52 16.27 8.95
CA LEU A 228 -6.68 17.43 9.27
C LEU A 228 -5.56 17.13 10.27
N ARG A 229 -5.69 16.05 11.04
CA ARG A 229 -4.67 15.61 12.01
C ARG A 229 -3.92 14.43 11.43
N ARG A 230 -2.59 14.48 11.51
CA ARG A 230 -1.69 13.40 11.11
C ARG A 230 -1.27 12.58 12.34
N ASN A 231 -0.75 11.39 12.08
CA ASN A 231 -0.08 10.51 13.04
C ASN A 231 -0.98 10.11 14.23
N THR A 232 -2.29 10.01 14.02
CA THR A 232 -3.21 9.53 15.05
C THR A 232 -3.22 8.02 15.15
N THR A 233 -2.95 7.32 14.06
CA THR A 233 -2.78 5.85 13.97
C THR A 233 -1.31 5.53 13.71
N LEU A 234 -0.89 4.31 14.02
CA LEU A 234 0.44 3.81 13.70
C LEU A 234 0.50 3.39 12.22
N TRP A 235 1.69 3.29 11.67
CA TRP A 235 2.03 2.71 10.37
C TRP A 235 3.05 1.60 10.54
N CYS A 236 3.12 0.64 9.63
CA CYS A 236 4.04 -0.49 9.74
C CYS A 236 4.33 -1.14 8.39
N SER A 237 5.35 -1.99 8.39
CA SER A 237 5.54 -3.05 7.42
C SER A 237 5.21 -4.40 8.06
N TRP A 238 5.05 -5.45 7.26
CA TRP A 238 4.68 -6.77 7.75
C TRP A 238 5.76 -7.81 7.44
N ALA A 239 6.32 -8.44 8.47
CA ALA A 239 7.08 -9.68 8.31
C ALA A 239 6.12 -10.86 8.49
N MET A 240 5.93 -11.64 7.44
CA MET A 240 5.01 -12.77 7.41
C MET A 240 5.79 -14.07 7.29
N ALA A 241 5.56 -15.01 8.20
CA ALA A 241 6.21 -16.31 8.21
C ALA A 241 5.20 -17.44 8.26
N GLY A 242 5.32 -18.36 7.33
CA GLY A 242 4.75 -19.70 7.40
C GLY A 242 5.76 -20.71 7.95
N PRO A 243 5.44 -22.00 7.95
CA PRO A 243 6.34 -23.06 8.39
C PRO A 243 7.66 -23.16 7.61
N ARG A 244 7.67 -22.76 6.32
CA ARG A 244 8.81 -22.93 5.41
C ARG A 244 9.30 -21.64 4.79
N HIS A 245 8.37 -20.73 4.46
CA HIS A 245 8.66 -19.53 3.69
C HIS A 245 8.39 -18.25 4.50
N ARG A 246 9.01 -17.17 4.06
CA ARG A 246 8.88 -15.83 4.66
C ARG A 246 8.68 -14.78 3.58
N VAL A 247 7.74 -13.89 3.80
CA VAL A 247 7.46 -12.76 2.92
C VAL A 247 7.52 -11.46 3.71
N TYR A 248 8.18 -10.46 3.17
CA TYR A 248 8.16 -9.11 3.70
C TYR A 248 7.29 -8.20 2.83
N PHE A 249 6.34 -7.51 3.44
CA PHE A 249 5.51 -6.52 2.80
C PHE A 249 5.81 -5.15 3.39
N GLY A 250 6.39 -4.24 2.59
CA GLY A 250 6.85 -2.94 3.04
C GLY A 250 5.72 -1.95 3.36
N GLY A 251 4.55 -2.08 2.71
CA GLY A 251 3.59 -0.97 2.71
C GLY A 251 4.25 0.28 2.14
N ASP A 252 4.04 1.43 2.80
CA ASP A 252 4.79 2.64 2.51
C ASP A 252 5.84 2.91 3.58
N THR A 253 7.04 3.23 3.12
CA THR A 253 8.19 3.53 3.97
C THR A 253 9.26 4.30 3.20
N GLY A 254 9.97 5.19 3.88
CA GLY A 254 11.30 5.65 3.46
C GLY A 254 12.35 4.65 3.91
N TYR A 255 13.61 4.90 3.51
CA TYR A 255 14.72 4.08 3.98
C TYR A 255 14.95 4.29 5.49
N THR A 256 15.18 3.20 6.20
CA THR A 256 15.48 3.17 7.63
C THR A 256 16.54 2.12 7.94
N SER A 257 17.40 2.42 8.91
CA SER A 257 18.39 1.45 9.42
C SER A 257 17.76 0.23 10.10
N ALA A 258 16.47 0.31 10.44
CA ALA A 258 15.71 -0.80 11.02
C ALA A 258 15.64 -2.03 10.11
N PHE A 259 15.75 -1.88 8.77
CA PHE A 259 15.68 -3.00 7.82
C PHE A 259 16.73 -4.07 8.11
N THR A 260 17.97 -3.70 8.42
CA THR A 260 19.03 -4.66 8.82
C THR A 260 18.63 -5.47 10.06
N GLY A 261 18.05 -4.80 11.06
CA GLY A 261 17.57 -5.45 12.28
C GLY A 261 16.37 -6.37 12.03
N ILE A 262 15.45 -5.96 11.16
CA ILE A 262 14.27 -6.74 10.75
C ILE A 262 14.75 -7.99 9.98
N GLY A 263 15.66 -7.84 9.02
CA GLY A 263 16.27 -8.94 8.28
C GLY A 263 16.94 -9.95 9.19
N ALA A 264 17.70 -9.49 10.19
CA ALA A 264 18.38 -10.35 11.15
C ALA A 264 17.40 -11.11 12.07
N ARG A 265 16.26 -10.53 12.45
CA ARG A 265 15.29 -11.16 13.36
C ARG A 265 14.27 -12.04 12.64
N HIS A 266 13.82 -11.65 11.49
CA HIS A 266 12.67 -12.27 10.81
C HIS A 266 13.01 -12.85 9.44
N GLY A 267 14.15 -12.49 8.85
CA GLY A 267 14.63 -12.98 7.56
C GLY A 267 15.48 -14.27 7.68
N PRO A 268 16.14 -14.68 6.59
CA PRO A 268 16.00 -14.09 5.26
C PRO A 268 14.58 -14.25 4.72
N PHE A 269 14.14 -13.32 3.84
CA PHE A 269 12.84 -13.38 3.21
C PHE A 269 12.94 -13.98 1.81
N ASP A 270 12.10 -14.94 1.49
CA ASP A 270 12.02 -15.52 0.15
C ASP A 270 11.52 -14.50 -0.86
N VAL A 271 10.56 -13.66 -0.46
CA VAL A 271 10.03 -12.55 -1.26
C VAL A 271 9.98 -11.27 -0.43
N THR A 272 10.46 -10.17 -0.98
CA THR A 272 10.20 -8.82 -0.47
C THR A 272 9.31 -8.06 -1.45
N ILE A 273 8.26 -7.45 -0.93
CA ILE A 273 7.28 -6.63 -1.66
C ILE A 273 7.48 -5.20 -1.17
N LEU A 274 8.20 -4.37 -1.94
CA LEU A 274 8.63 -3.03 -1.50
C LEU A 274 8.14 -1.93 -2.44
N PRO A 275 7.76 -0.75 -1.91
CA PRO A 275 7.38 0.40 -2.70
C PRO A 275 8.59 0.95 -3.45
N ILE A 276 8.38 1.40 -4.69
CA ILE A 276 9.40 2.04 -5.54
C ILE A 276 8.94 3.37 -6.12
N GLY A 277 7.71 3.79 -5.86
CA GLY A 277 7.09 4.99 -6.41
C GLY A 277 6.69 6.00 -5.36
N ALA A 278 6.11 7.11 -5.82
CA ALA A 278 5.67 8.24 -5.00
C ALA A 278 6.79 8.94 -4.20
N TYR A 279 8.06 8.72 -4.53
CA TYR A 279 9.20 9.44 -3.94
C TYR A 279 9.30 10.87 -4.50
N GLY A 280 10.02 11.72 -3.76
CA GLY A 280 10.30 13.11 -4.18
C GLY A 280 11.29 13.80 -3.24
N ASP A 281 12.04 14.76 -3.81
CA ASP A 281 13.08 15.51 -3.07
C ASP A 281 12.48 16.32 -1.91
N GLN A 282 11.19 16.65 -1.96
CA GLN A 282 10.50 17.42 -0.94
C GLN A 282 10.03 16.56 0.23
N TRP A 283 10.05 15.22 0.11
CA TRP A 283 9.71 14.25 1.15
C TRP A 283 10.61 13.02 1.11
N PRO A 284 11.93 13.20 1.24
CA PRO A 284 12.93 12.15 0.99
C PRO A 284 12.83 10.95 1.94
N ASP A 285 12.14 11.12 3.07
CA ASP A 285 12.20 10.18 4.19
C ASP A 285 10.99 9.26 4.32
N ILE A 286 9.97 9.39 3.47
CA ILE A 286 8.68 8.70 3.67
C ILE A 286 8.30 7.74 2.55
N HIS A 287 9.00 7.77 1.42
CA HIS A 287 8.87 6.84 0.32
C HIS A 287 10.25 6.45 -0.19
N LEU A 288 10.52 5.17 -0.30
CA LEU A 288 11.74 4.65 -0.93
C LEU A 288 11.83 5.14 -2.38
N ASN A 289 12.95 5.73 -2.77
CA ASN A 289 13.29 5.77 -4.17
C ASN A 289 13.80 4.37 -4.61
N PRO A 290 13.89 4.09 -5.91
CA PRO A 290 14.25 2.75 -6.40
C PRO A 290 15.59 2.23 -5.89
N GLU A 291 16.60 3.09 -5.75
CA GLU A 291 17.92 2.72 -5.24
C GLU A 291 17.89 2.38 -3.75
N GLU A 292 17.09 3.13 -2.97
CA GLU A 292 16.86 2.83 -1.55
C GLU A 292 16.05 1.54 -1.37
N ALA A 293 15.12 1.24 -2.29
CA ALA A 293 14.37 0.00 -2.27
C ALA A 293 15.28 -1.23 -2.52
N VAL A 294 16.29 -1.09 -3.39
CA VAL A 294 17.35 -2.08 -3.60
C VAL A 294 18.18 -2.28 -2.32
N ALA A 295 18.55 -1.19 -1.64
CA ALA A 295 19.27 -1.26 -0.38
C ALA A 295 18.43 -1.94 0.70
N ALA A 296 17.15 -1.56 0.85
CA ALA A 296 16.22 -2.15 1.81
C ALA A 296 16.01 -3.66 1.55
N HIS A 297 15.86 -4.07 0.28
CA HIS A 297 15.79 -5.47 -0.10
C HIS A 297 17.02 -6.26 0.36
N SER A 298 18.21 -5.68 0.16
CA SER A 298 19.48 -6.31 0.59
C SER A 298 19.58 -6.41 2.11
N ASP A 299 19.25 -5.33 2.84
CA ASP A 299 19.28 -5.29 4.31
C ASP A 299 18.30 -6.27 4.96
N LEU A 300 17.17 -6.51 4.31
CA LEU A 300 16.17 -7.51 4.71
C LEU A 300 16.62 -8.95 4.40
N GLY A 301 17.69 -9.16 3.63
CA GLY A 301 18.10 -10.47 3.16
C GLY A 301 17.09 -11.06 2.18
N GLY A 302 16.54 -10.24 1.28
CA GLY A 302 15.52 -10.64 0.32
C GLY A 302 16.04 -11.55 -0.79
N GLY A 303 15.24 -12.54 -1.18
CA GLY A 303 15.49 -13.42 -2.34
C GLY A 303 14.90 -12.84 -3.62
N LEU A 304 13.60 -12.89 -3.78
CA LEU A 304 12.89 -12.27 -4.91
C LEU A 304 12.36 -10.89 -4.53
N PHE A 305 12.65 -9.88 -5.35
CA PHE A 305 12.12 -8.53 -5.20
C PHE A 305 10.90 -8.31 -6.09
N LEU A 306 9.74 -8.00 -5.49
CA LEU A 306 8.55 -7.57 -6.20
C LEU A 306 8.27 -6.10 -5.88
N PRO A 307 8.41 -5.18 -6.85
CA PRO A 307 8.14 -3.77 -6.66
C PRO A 307 6.65 -3.45 -6.72
N ILE A 308 6.19 -2.62 -5.79
CA ILE A 308 4.83 -2.10 -5.70
C ILE A 308 4.82 -0.58 -5.68
N HIS A 309 3.64 0.02 -5.53
CA HIS A 309 3.41 1.46 -5.37
C HIS A 309 3.79 2.29 -6.61
N TRP A 310 3.60 1.74 -7.80
CA TRP A 310 3.84 2.36 -9.09
C TRP A 310 2.75 1.96 -10.09
N ALA A 311 2.72 2.60 -11.28
CA ALA A 311 1.85 2.25 -12.42
C ALA A 311 0.33 2.17 -12.14
N THR A 312 -0.16 2.68 -11.01
CA THR A 312 -1.58 2.57 -10.65
C THR A 312 -2.22 3.91 -10.33
N PHE A 313 -1.59 4.74 -9.53
CA PHE A 313 -2.02 6.09 -9.20
C PHE A 313 -0.89 7.07 -9.43
N ASP A 314 -1.23 8.28 -9.85
CA ASP A 314 -0.28 9.37 -10.04
C ASP A 314 -0.20 10.20 -8.75
N LEU A 315 0.81 9.91 -7.92
CA LEU A 315 0.98 10.46 -6.56
C LEU A 315 2.21 11.34 -6.39
N ALA A 316 3.12 11.40 -7.39
CA ALA A 316 4.37 12.17 -7.29
C ALA A 316 4.76 12.84 -8.61
N MET A 317 5.93 13.49 -8.63
CA MET A 317 6.38 14.29 -9.78
C MET A 317 7.18 13.49 -10.82
N HIS A 318 7.68 12.30 -10.47
CA HIS A 318 8.40 11.42 -11.41
C HIS A 318 7.50 10.95 -12.57
N SER A 319 8.07 10.52 -13.67
CA SER A 319 7.29 9.91 -14.74
C SER A 319 6.76 8.53 -14.32
N TRP A 320 5.68 8.08 -14.94
CA TRP A 320 4.97 6.86 -14.53
C TRP A 320 5.83 5.58 -14.57
N ALA A 321 6.79 5.48 -15.50
CA ALA A 321 7.68 4.33 -15.67
C ALA A 321 9.07 4.53 -15.05
N GLU A 322 9.44 5.75 -14.66
CA GLU A 322 10.73 6.05 -14.05
C GLU A 322 11.07 5.15 -12.85
N PRO A 323 10.13 4.85 -11.93
CA PRO A 323 10.44 4.00 -10.79
C PRO A 323 10.99 2.62 -11.19
N VAL A 324 10.35 1.94 -12.13
CA VAL A 324 10.76 0.60 -12.55
C VAL A 324 12.04 0.64 -13.39
N GLU A 325 12.27 1.68 -14.19
CA GLU A 325 13.50 1.85 -14.98
C GLU A 325 14.73 2.08 -14.09
N ARG A 326 14.59 2.94 -13.07
CA ARG A 326 15.63 3.17 -12.06
C ARG A 326 15.88 1.93 -11.21
N LEU A 327 14.81 1.21 -10.80
CA LEU A 327 14.95 -0.03 -10.06
C LEU A 327 15.82 -1.03 -10.84
N LEU A 328 15.48 -1.29 -12.09
CA LEU A 328 16.23 -2.25 -12.91
C LEU A 328 17.67 -1.82 -13.18
N ALA A 329 17.94 -0.53 -13.26
CA ALA A 329 19.29 0.01 -13.37
C ALA A 329 20.11 -0.18 -12.09
N ALA A 330 19.46 -0.14 -10.91
CA ALA A 330 20.13 -0.28 -9.62
C ALA A 330 20.23 -1.75 -9.13
N ALA A 331 19.34 -2.65 -9.59
CA ALA A 331 19.19 -4.02 -9.10
C ALA A 331 20.13 -5.02 -9.80
N ASP A 332 21.36 -4.62 -10.11
CA ASP A 332 22.32 -5.51 -10.81
C ASP A 332 22.59 -6.79 -10.00
N GLY A 333 22.43 -7.94 -10.64
CA GLY A 333 22.60 -9.25 -10.03
C GLY A 333 21.48 -9.71 -9.08
N MET A 334 20.41 -8.91 -8.90
CA MET A 334 19.26 -9.28 -8.08
C MET A 334 18.17 -9.98 -8.90
N THR A 335 17.38 -10.80 -8.23
CA THR A 335 16.18 -11.40 -8.82
C THR A 335 15.00 -10.46 -8.61
N VAL A 336 14.55 -9.78 -9.69
CA VAL A 336 13.43 -8.84 -9.66
C VAL A 336 12.31 -9.34 -10.55
N ALA A 337 11.07 -9.38 -10.00
CA ALA A 337 9.88 -9.69 -10.78
C ALA A 337 9.09 -8.41 -11.06
N ILE A 338 8.75 -8.14 -12.31
CA ILE A 338 7.93 -6.99 -12.74
C ILE A 338 6.64 -7.52 -13.41
N PRO A 339 5.70 -8.06 -12.64
CA PRO A 339 4.46 -8.59 -13.21
C PRO A 339 3.56 -7.47 -13.75
N ARG A 340 2.67 -7.81 -14.66
CA ARG A 340 1.50 -6.98 -14.97
C ARG A 340 0.51 -7.04 -13.81
N PRO A 341 -0.33 -6.03 -13.62
CA PRO A 341 -1.42 -6.15 -12.64
C PRO A 341 -2.28 -7.37 -12.94
N GLY A 342 -2.49 -8.23 -11.94
CA GLY A 342 -3.19 -9.52 -12.02
C GLY A 342 -2.31 -10.71 -12.36
N GLU A 343 -1.09 -10.51 -12.80
CA GLU A 343 -0.15 -11.60 -13.06
C GLU A 343 0.38 -12.18 -11.75
N ARG A 344 0.24 -13.49 -11.60
CA ARG A 344 0.80 -14.24 -10.48
C ARG A 344 2.25 -14.57 -10.76
N ILE A 345 3.12 -14.29 -9.82
CA ILE A 345 4.48 -14.79 -9.81
C ILE A 345 4.61 -15.97 -8.86
N ASP A 346 5.44 -16.93 -9.22
CA ASP A 346 5.90 -17.98 -8.33
C ASP A 346 7.09 -17.42 -7.54
N GLY A 347 6.99 -17.43 -6.21
CA GLY A 347 8.03 -16.89 -5.34
C GLY A 347 9.35 -17.66 -5.35
N THR A 348 9.36 -18.86 -5.96
CA THR A 348 10.54 -19.72 -6.07
C THR A 348 11.25 -19.61 -7.41
N THR A 349 10.62 -19.01 -8.43
CA THR A 349 11.13 -18.99 -9.80
C THR A 349 11.35 -17.55 -10.27
N ALA A 350 12.58 -17.25 -10.70
CA ALA A 350 12.90 -15.97 -11.30
C ALA A 350 12.13 -15.78 -12.61
N ALA A 351 11.23 -14.80 -12.66
CA ALA A 351 10.57 -14.37 -13.88
C ALA A 351 11.43 -13.29 -14.57
N VAL A 352 11.78 -13.49 -15.82
CA VAL A 352 12.45 -12.44 -16.60
C VAL A 352 11.41 -11.37 -16.95
N PRO A 353 11.60 -10.09 -16.57
CA PRO A 353 10.68 -9.03 -16.93
C PRO A 353 10.53 -8.91 -18.45
N ASP A 354 9.29 -8.89 -18.95
CA ASP A 354 9.00 -8.80 -20.39
C ASP A 354 9.02 -7.37 -20.95
N GLY A 355 9.30 -6.37 -20.10
CA GLY A 355 9.39 -4.96 -20.49
C GLY A 355 8.05 -4.36 -20.93
N TRP A 356 6.91 -4.83 -20.40
CA TRP A 356 5.58 -4.39 -20.81
C TRP A 356 5.38 -2.87 -20.69
N TRP A 357 5.97 -2.23 -19.69
CA TRP A 357 5.90 -0.78 -19.48
C TRP A 357 6.61 0.02 -20.56
N GLN A 358 7.71 -0.48 -21.13
CA GLN A 358 8.48 0.20 -22.18
C GLN A 358 7.68 0.39 -23.47
N ARG A 359 6.66 -0.46 -23.70
CA ARG A 359 5.80 -0.39 -24.87
C ARG A 359 4.70 0.67 -24.76
N LEU A 360 4.56 1.31 -23.60
CA LEU A 360 3.53 2.30 -23.33
C LEU A 360 4.05 3.75 -23.37
N GLY A 361 5.34 3.97 -23.63
CA GLY A 361 6.00 5.21 -24.01
C GLY A 361 6.08 6.27 -22.97
#